data_7c134af83d22fcd61be42ed78e72d1bb
#
_entry.id   7c134af83d22fcd61be42ed78e72d1bb
#
_cell.length_a   1.000
_cell.length_b   1.000
_cell.length_c   1.000
_cell.angle_alpha   90.00
_cell.angle_beta   90.00
_cell.angle_gamma   90.00
#
_symmetry.space_group_name_H-M   'P 1'
#
loop_
_entity.id
_entity.type
_entity.pdbx_description
1 polymer ?
#
loop_
_entity_poly.entity_id
_entity_poly.type
_entity_poly.pdbx_seq_one_letter_code
_entity_poly.pdbx_strand_id
1 'polypeptide(L)'
;FFWVARMIMAGQEFMGEIPFRDVYFTSIIRDEQGRKLSKSLNNSPDPLDVIDTYGADALRFTIIYLAPIGQDIRYSNEKCEIGRNFATKIWNAARFRNNYGPCSANWENVDDIKAEDLRADDQWILARCSRIAQQTQEALDRFHFHEVTHTLYEFVWNEFCDWYLESCKPVFA
;
A
#
# COMPACT_ATOMS: atom_id res chain seq x y z
N PHE A 1 -25.00 -4.03 5.22
CA PHE A 1 -26.07 -4.58 4.38
C PHE A 1 -27.30 -3.68 4.36
N PHE A 2 -27.94 -3.39 5.49
CA PHE A 2 -29.19 -2.60 5.54
C PHE A 2 -29.09 -1.18 4.95
N TRP A 3 -27.98 -0.50 5.09
CA TRP A 3 -27.76 0.81 4.47
C TRP A 3 -27.76 0.72 2.94
N VAL A 4 -27.05 -0.26 2.40
CA VAL A 4 -26.99 -0.49 0.95
C VAL A 4 -28.38 -0.82 0.39
N ALA A 5 -29.13 -1.70 1.07
CA ALA A 5 -30.49 -2.05 0.66
C ALA A 5 -31.41 -0.80 0.62
N ARG A 6 -31.35 0.05 1.66
CA ARG A 6 -32.12 1.32 1.69
C ARG A 6 -31.73 2.29 0.59
N MET A 7 -30.43 2.41 0.29
CA MET A 7 -29.93 3.26 -0.79
C MET A 7 -30.42 2.78 -2.16
N ILE A 8 -30.41 1.46 -2.41
CA ILE A 8 -30.93 0.87 -3.64
C ILE A 8 -32.43 1.14 -3.77
N MET A 9 -33.21 0.87 -2.71
CA MET A 9 -34.66 1.10 -2.71
C MET A 9 -35.01 2.57 -2.96
N ALA A 10 -34.33 3.49 -2.30
CA ALA A 10 -34.57 4.93 -2.48
C ALA A 10 -34.12 5.40 -3.88
N GLY A 11 -32.99 4.93 -4.38
CA GLY A 11 -32.53 5.26 -5.75
C GLY A 11 -33.54 4.79 -6.80
N GLN A 12 -34.01 3.55 -6.68
CA GLN A 12 -34.98 3.00 -7.61
C GLN A 12 -36.33 3.72 -7.55
N GLU A 13 -36.82 4.05 -6.34
CA GLU A 13 -38.09 4.73 -6.14
C GLU A 13 -38.08 6.19 -6.61
N PHE A 14 -37.04 6.96 -6.27
CA PHE A 14 -37.03 8.40 -6.48
C PHE A 14 -36.28 8.83 -7.76
N MET A 15 -35.31 8.04 -8.21
CA MET A 15 -34.45 8.38 -9.37
C MET A 15 -34.64 7.42 -10.54
N GLY A 16 -35.31 6.28 -10.35
CA GLY A 16 -35.52 5.27 -11.38
C GLY A 16 -34.30 4.43 -11.73
N GLU A 17 -33.22 4.56 -10.97
CA GLU A 17 -31.96 3.85 -11.22
C GLU A 17 -31.26 3.43 -9.94
N ILE A 18 -30.34 2.46 -10.06
CA ILE A 18 -29.50 2.00 -8.97
C ILE A 18 -28.37 3.02 -8.77
N PRO A 19 -28.14 3.54 -7.53
CA PRO A 19 -27.23 4.66 -7.27
C PRO A 19 -25.74 4.30 -7.43
N PHE A 20 -25.39 3.02 -7.49
CA PHE A 20 -24.02 2.53 -7.63
C PHE A 20 -23.99 1.15 -8.27
N ARG A 21 -22.88 0.80 -8.91
CA ARG A 21 -22.68 -0.51 -9.55
C ARG A 21 -21.93 -1.47 -8.63
N ASP A 22 -21.01 -0.94 -7.84
CA ASP A 22 -20.14 -1.72 -6.97
C ASP A 22 -20.36 -1.35 -5.51
N VAL A 23 -20.26 -2.33 -4.64
CA VAL A 23 -20.36 -2.16 -3.18
C VAL A 23 -19.17 -2.84 -2.52
N TYR A 24 -18.30 -2.03 -1.94
CA TYR A 24 -17.17 -2.54 -1.17
C TYR A 24 -17.47 -2.49 0.33
N PHE A 25 -17.43 -3.65 0.98
CA PHE A 25 -17.60 -3.75 2.43
C PHE A 25 -16.24 -3.74 3.11
N THR A 26 -15.99 -2.70 3.88
CA THR A 26 -14.77 -2.59 4.69
C THR A 26 -14.81 -3.55 5.87
N SER A 27 -13.63 -3.98 6.32
CA SER A 27 -13.47 -4.80 7.52
C SER A 27 -13.86 -4.04 8.78
N ILE A 28 -14.32 -4.76 9.80
CA ILE A 28 -14.55 -4.19 11.15
C ILE A 28 -13.24 -4.28 11.92
N ILE A 29 -12.85 -3.15 12.53
CA ILE A 29 -11.67 -3.11 13.39
C ILE A 29 -12.04 -3.64 14.78
N ARG A 30 -11.24 -4.59 15.27
CA ARG A 30 -11.34 -5.20 16.60
C ARG A 30 -10.04 -4.99 17.37
N ASP A 31 -10.11 -5.03 18.68
CA ASP A 31 -8.92 -5.06 19.53
C ASP A 31 -8.16 -6.41 19.41
N GLU A 32 -7.05 -6.54 20.10
CA GLU A 32 -6.23 -7.76 20.08
C GLU A 32 -6.98 -8.99 20.61
N GLN A 33 -7.93 -8.78 21.52
CA GLN A 33 -8.79 -9.83 22.08
C GLN A 33 -9.96 -10.18 21.16
N GLY A 34 -10.08 -9.50 20.00
CA GLY A 34 -11.15 -9.73 19.03
C GLY A 34 -12.47 -9.06 19.37
N ARG A 35 -12.51 -8.16 20.37
CA ARG A 35 -13.71 -7.39 20.74
C ARG A 35 -13.86 -6.20 19.79
N LYS A 36 -15.09 -5.86 19.44
CA LYS A 36 -15.37 -4.64 18.65
C LYS A 36 -14.91 -3.40 19.39
N LEU A 37 -14.29 -2.44 18.71
CA LEU A 37 -13.93 -1.17 19.28
C LEU A 37 -15.16 -0.40 19.74
N SER A 38 -15.11 0.12 20.96
CA SER A 38 -16.22 0.84 21.60
C SER A 38 -15.68 1.85 22.61
N LYS A 39 -16.29 3.04 22.63
CA LYS A 39 -15.99 4.06 23.65
C LYS A 39 -16.29 3.57 25.07
N SER A 40 -17.37 2.78 25.24
CA SER A 40 -17.76 2.23 26.54
C SER A 40 -16.77 1.20 27.10
N LEU A 41 -16.03 0.51 26.23
CA LEU A 41 -14.98 -0.44 26.60
C LEU A 41 -13.60 0.21 26.71
N ASN A 42 -13.51 1.50 26.39
CA ASN A 42 -12.24 2.26 26.35
C ASN A 42 -11.11 1.54 25.58
N ASN A 43 -11.49 0.79 24.53
CA ASN A 43 -10.57 0.05 23.68
C ASN A 43 -10.46 0.65 22.26
N SER A 44 -10.98 1.86 22.05
CA SER A 44 -10.90 2.61 20.79
C SER A 44 -9.83 3.68 20.90
N PRO A 45 -8.63 3.49 20.32
CA PRO A 45 -7.62 4.53 20.32
C PRO A 45 -8.10 5.75 19.53
N ASP A 46 -7.66 6.95 19.94
CA ASP A 46 -7.89 8.15 19.14
C ASP A 46 -7.00 8.09 17.90
N PRO A 47 -7.56 8.16 16.68
CA PRO A 47 -6.75 8.19 15.47
C PRO A 47 -5.75 9.34 15.41
N LEU A 48 -6.03 10.49 16.06
CA LEU A 48 -5.11 11.62 16.09
C LEU A 48 -3.87 11.30 16.92
N ASP A 49 -4.03 10.68 18.07
CA ASP A 49 -2.89 10.25 18.91
C ASP A 49 -2.01 9.23 18.17
N VAL A 50 -2.62 8.35 17.40
CA VAL A 50 -1.89 7.38 16.57
C VAL A 50 -1.13 8.08 15.44
N ILE A 51 -1.75 9.07 14.79
CA ILE A 51 -1.13 9.88 13.74
C ILE A 51 0.05 10.68 14.30
N ASP A 52 -0.09 11.27 15.46
CA ASP A 52 0.98 12.03 16.11
C ASP A 52 2.18 11.14 16.47
N THR A 53 1.92 9.87 16.83
CA THR A 53 2.96 8.92 17.21
C THR A 53 3.66 8.24 16.04
N TYR A 54 2.89 7.80 15.03
CA TYR A 54 3.37 6.94 13.94
C TYR A 54 3.35 7.61 12.56
N GLY A 55 2.57 8.68 12.39
CA GLY A 55 2.33 9.35 11.12
C GLY A 55 1.03 8.89 10.43
N ALA A 56 0.42 9.79 9.67
CA ALA A 56 -0.84 9.52 8.96
C ALA A 56 -0.69 8.42 7.90
N ASP A 57 0.40 8.43 7.14
CA ASP A 57 0.66 7.42 6.12
C ASP A 57 0.89 6.03 6.71
N ALA A 58 1.56 5.97 7.87
CA ALA A 58 1.75 4.72 8.61
C ALA A 58 0.41 4.10 9.03
N LEU A 59 -0.49 4.90 9.61
CA LEU A 59 -1.83 4.44 10.00
C LEU A 59 -2.62 3.96 8.79
N ARG A 60 -2.70 4.77 7.74
CA ARG A 60 -3.47 4.46 6.53
C ARG A 60 -2.97 3.19 5.84
N PHE A 61 -1.65 3.08 5.64
CA PHE A 61 -1.04 1.89 5.06
C PHE A 61 -1.34 0.65 5.90
N THR A 62 -1.14 0.73 7.21
CA THR A 62 -1.33 -0.42 8.11
C THR A 62 -2.76 -0.93 8.12
N ILE A 63 -3.76 -0.03 8.13
CA ILE A 63 -5.16 -0.45 8.09
C ILE A 63 -5.46 -1.23 6.82
N ILE A 64 -5.02 -0.77 5.66
CA ILE A 64 -5.25 -1.48 4.39
C ILE A 64 -4.44 -2.79 4.35
N TYR A 65 -3.19 -2.77 4.82
CA TYR A 65 -2.32 -3.93 4.89
C TYR A 65 -2.88 -5.07 5.76
N LEU A 66 -3.61 -4.73 6.83
CA LEU A 66 -4.22 -5.69 7.76
C LEU A 66 -5.66 -6.07 7.39
N ALA A 67 -6.23 -5.55 6.30
CA ALA A 67 -7.66 -5.67 5.97
C ALA A 67 -7.94 -6.65 4.82
N PRO A 68 -7.80 -7.98 5.00
CA PRO A 68 -8.21 -8.94 3.98
C PRO A 68 -9.72 -8.89 3.77
N ILE A 69 -10.15 -9.14 2.54
CA ILE A 69 -11.57 -9.12 2.17
C ILE A 69 -12.37 -10.11 3.03
N GLY A 70 -13.48 -9.64 3.61
CA GLY A 70 -14.42 -10.47 4.36
C GLY A 70 -13.96 -10.90 5.75
N GLN A 71 -12.84 -10.38 6.25
CA GLN A 71 -12.36 -10.66 7.60
C GLN A 71 -12.25 -9.38 8.43
N ASP A 72 -12.40 -9.53 9.75
CA ASP A 72 -12.20 -8.43 10.68
C ASP A 72 -10.70 -8.19 10.94
N ILE A 73 -10.33 -6.94 11.15
CA ILE A 73 -8.96 -6.54 11.46
C ILE A 73 -8.75 -6.63 12.97
N ARG A 74 -7.76 -7.39 13.41
CA ARG A 74 -7.22 -7.29 14.77
C ARG A 74 -6.16 -6.22 14.79
N TYR A 75 -6.49 -5.09 15.39
CA TYR A 75 -5.65 -3.89 15.41
C TYR A 75 -5.02 -3.66 16.78
N SER A 76 -3.77 -3.23 16.78
CA SER A 76 -3.12 -2.55 17.90
C SER A 76 -2.27 -1.40 17.34
N ASN A 77 -1.94 -0.41 18.19
CA ASN A 77 -1.17 0.76 17.76
C ASN A 77 0.23 0.38 17.27
N GLU A 78 0.84 -0.63 17.90
CA GLU A 78 2.19 -1.10 17.56
C GLU A 78 2.27 -1.63 16.11
N LYS A 79 1.16 -2.13 15.56
CA LYS A 79 1.12 -2.57 14.17
C LYS A 79 1.32 -1.43 13.17
N CYS A 80 1.10 -0.18 13.58
CA CYS A 80 1.42 0.99 12.76
C CYS A 80 2.92 1.14 12.47
N GLU A 81 3.78 0.43 13.23
CA GLU A 81 5.20 0.35 12.92
C GLU A 81 5.47 -0.30 11.56
N ILE A 82 4.60 -1.20 11.09
CA ILE A 82 4.71 -1.80 9.75
C ILE A 82 4.70 -0.71 8.68
N GLY A 83 3.70 0.16 8.72
CA GLY A 83 3.56 1.27 7.77
C GLY A 83 4.66 2.32 7.94
N ARG A 84 5.02 2.67 9.19
CA ARG A 84 6.10 3.62 9.48
C ARG A 84 7.44 3.12 8.95
N ASN A 85 7.77 1.87 9.22
CA ASN A 85 9.03 1.28 8.79
C ASN A 85 9.08 1.14 7.26
N PHE A 86 7.96 0.83 6.61
CA PHE A 86 7.86 0.79 5.17
C PHE A 86 8.09 2.17 4.54
N ALA A 87 7.42 3.21 5.02
CA ALA A 87 7.65 4.59 4.57
C ALA A 87 9.11 5.02 4.78
N THR A 88 9.68 4.70 5.93
CA THR A 88 11.10 4.98 6.25
C THR A 88 12.05 4.24 5.30
N LYS A 89 11.74 2.99 4.94
CA LYS A 89 12.54 2.20 3.98
C LYS A 89 12.56 2.87 2.61
N ILE A 90 11.41 3.30 2.10
CA ILE A 90 11.30 4.04 0.83
C ILE A 90 12.09 5.34 0.89
N TRP A 91 11.92 6.10 1.95
CA TRP A 91 12.66 7.35 2.17
C TRP A 91 14.18 7.15 2.16
N ASN A 92 14.65 6.12 2.85
CA ASN A 92 16.08 5.79 2.91
C ASN A 92 16.61 5.31 1.55
N ALA A 93 15.82 4.59 0.76
CA ALA A 93 16.17 4.22 -0.60
C ALA A 93 16.35 5.46 -1.50
N ALA A 94 15.44 6.43 -1.41
CA ALA A 94 15.55 7.70 -2.13
C ALA A 94 16.77 8.51 -1.67
N ARG A 95 17.04 8.58 -0.35
CA ARG A 95 18.24 9.23 0.19
C ARG A 95 19.52 8.57 -0.30
N PHE A 96 19.56 7.24 -0.29
CA PHE A 96 20.70 6.49 -0.81
C PHE A 96 21.00 6.91 -2.26
N ARG A 97 19.99 6.90 -3.12
CA ARG A 97 20.13 7.34 -4.52
C ARG A 97 20.65 8.79 -4.62
N ASN A 98 20.12 9.72 -3.82
CA ASN A 98 20.50 11.12 -3.87
C ASN A 98 21.95 11.40 -3.43
N ASN A 99 22.54 10.52 -2.62
CA ASN A 99 23.95 10.66 -2.20
C ASN A 99 24.94 10.54 -3.37
N TYR A 100 24.53 9.96 -4.51
CA TYR A 100 25.35 9.79 -5.70
C TYR A 100 25.16 10.90 -6.75
N GLY A 101 24.51 12.00 -6.36
CA GLY A 101 24.36 13.19 -7.19
C GLY A 101 23.26 13.10 -8.25
N PRO A 102 23.14 14.10 -9.11
CA PRO A 102 22.13 14.13 -10.16
C PRO A 102 22.38 13.02 -11.20
N CYS A 103 21.31 12.55 -11.83
CA CYS A 103 21.42 11.66 -12.97
C CYS A 103 22.08 12.38 -14.13
N SER A 104 23.12 11.80 -14.71
CA SER A 104 23.83 12.37 -15.87
C SER A 104 23.07 12.19 -17.19
N ALA A 105 22.09 11.29 -17.23
CA ALA A 105 21.27 11.02 -18.39
C ALA A 105 19.92 11.74 -18.26
N ASN A 106 19.56 12.56 -19.24
CA ASN A 106 18.21 13.13 -19.38
C ASN A 106 17.29 12.11 -20.04
N TRP A 107 16.96 11.04 -19.30
CA TRP A 107 15.90 10.14 -19.75
C TRP A 107 14.55 10.73 -19.36
N GLU A 108 13.84 11.23 -20.35
CA GLU A 108 12.48 11.75 -20.14
C GLU A 108 11.47 10.62 -20.07
N ASN A 109 11.78 9.45 -20.68
CA ASN A 109 10.94 8.26 -20.68
C ASN A 109 11.76 6.99 -20.43
N VAL A 110 11.11 5.97 -19.87
CA VAL A 110 11.70 4.64 -19.69
C VAL A 110 12.07 3.99 -21.04
N ASP A 111 11.34 4.33 -22.10
CA ASP A 111 11.56 3.84 -23.47
C ASP A 111 12.87 4.35 -24.07
N ASP A 112 13.47 5.39 -23.53
CA ASP A 112 14.77 5.92 -23.96
C ASP A 112 15.96 5.09 -23.44
N ILE A 113 15.70 4.15 -22.52
CA ILE A 113 16.70 3.26 -21.93
C ILE A 113 16.94 2.09 -22.88
N LYS A 114 18.15 2.00 -23.42
CA LYS A 114 18.51 0.87 -24.28
C LYS A 114 18.86 -0.36 -23.46
N ALA A 115 18.35 -1.53 -23.88
CA ALA A 115 18.61 -2.77 -23.17
C ALA A 115 20.11 -3.11 -23.09
N GLU A 116 20.91 -2.68 -24.08
CA GLU A 116 22.37 -2.87 -24.12
C GLU A 116 23.14 -2.09 -23.06
N ASP A 117 22.53 -1.00 -22.53
CA ASP A 117 23.13 -0.17 -21.48
C ASP A 117 22.82 -0.70 -20.07
N LEU A 118 21.94 -1.70 -19.97
CA LEU A 118 21.46 -2.26 -18.71
C LEU A 118 22.24 -3.52 -18.32
N ARG A 119 22.68 -3.57 -17.07
CA ARG A 119 23.17 -4.81 -16.46
C ARG A 119 22.03 -5.83 -16.31
N ALA A 120 22.36 -7.09 -16.09
CA ALA A 120 21.37 -8.14 -15.85
C ALA A 120 20.44 -7.82 -14.67
N ASP A 121 20.98 -7.22 -13.58
CA ASP A 121 20.21 -6.80 -12.40
C ASP A 121 19.23 -5.68 -12.73
N ASP A 122 19.63 -4.75 -13.60
CA ASP A 122 18.78 -3.64 -14.03
C ASP A 122 17.62 -4.14 -14.89
N GLN A 123 17.89 -5.04 -15.82
CA GLN A 123 16.86 -5.69 -16.64
C GLN A 123 15.89 -6.51 -15.79
N TRP A 124 16.41 -7.24 -14.80
CA TRP A 124 15.61 -8.02 -13.87
C TRP A 124 14.65 -7.13 -13.07
N ILE A 125 15.14 -6.05 -12.43
CA ILE A 125 14.29 -5.20 -11.59
C ILE A 125 13.24 -4.45 -12.41
N LEU A 126 13.55 -4.01 -13.64
CA LEU A 126 12.58 -3.39 -14.53
C LEU A 126 11.48 -4.38 -14.95
N ALA A 127 11.83 -5.61 -15.29
CA ALA A 127 10.86 -6.65 -15.59
C ALA A 127 9.97 -6.97 -14.37
N ARG A 128 10.55 -6.98 -13.16
CA ARG A 128 9.80 -7.16 -11.91
C ARG A 128 8.85 -6.00 -11.67
N CYS A 129 9.33 -4.75 -11.83
CA CYS A 129 8.53 -3.55 -11.66
C CYS A 129 7.29 -3.55 -12.59
N SER A 130 7.47 -3.88 -13.87
CA SER A 130 6.38 -3.99 -14.83
C SER A 130 5.34 -5.05 -14.42
N ARG A 131 5.80 -6.22 -13.96
CA ARG A 131 4.90 -7.28 -13.47
C ARG A 131 4.14 -6.86 -12.21
N ILE A 132 4.81 -6.22 -11.27
CA ILE A 132 4.18 -5.72 -10.03
C ILE A 132 3.17 -4.62 -10.35
N ALA A 133 3.46 -3.72 -11.28
CA ALA A 133 2.52 -2.71 -11.73
C ALA A 133 1.25 -3.34 -12.31
N GLN A 134 1.38 -4.37 -13.15
CA GLN A 134 0.24 -5.10 -13.69
C GLN A 134 -0.57 -5.81 -12.58
N GLN A 135 0.08 -6.55 -11.69
CA GLN A 135 -0.58 -7.23 -10.57
C GLN A 135 -1.32 -6.24 -9.66
N THR A 136 -0.71 -5.09 -9.39
CA THR A 136 -1.30 -4.02 -8.59
C THR A 136 -2.54 -3.45 -9.28
N GLN A 137 -2.48 -3.20 -10.60
CA GLN A 137 -3.62 -2.73 -11.37
C GLN A 137 -4.76 -3.75 -11.35
N GLU A 138 -4.47 -5.02 -11.59
CA GLU A 138 -5.49 -6.09 -11.55
C GLU A 138 -6.15 -6.22 -10.17
N ALA A 139 -5.38 -6.06 -9.09
CA ALA A 139 -5.90 -6.07 -7.72
C ALA A 139 -6.76 -4.83 -7.42
N LEU A 140 -6.36 -3.64 -7.91
CA LEU A 140 -7.16 -2.41 -7.79
C LEU A 140 -8.49 -2.52 -8.53
N ASP A 141 -8.50 -3.05 -9.75
CA ASP A 141 -9.71 -3.23 -10.57
C ASP A 141 -10.73 -4.16 -9.90
N ARG A 142 -10.26 -5.06 -9.02
CA ARG A 142 -11.08 -5.99 -8.23
C ARG A 142 -11.36 -5.50 -6.81
N PHE A 143 -10.94 -4.29 -6.45
CA PHE A 143 -11.01 -3.75 -5.08
C PHE A 143 -10.26 -4.58 -4.03
N HIS A 144 -9.21 -5.31 -4.42
CA HIS A 144 -8.38 -6.12 -3.54
C HIS A 144 -7.25 -5.28 -2.91
N PHE A 145 -7.59 -4.22 -2.19
CA PHE A 145 -6.62 -3.25 -1.66
C PHE A 145 -5.57 -3.86 -0.73
N HIS A 146 -5.94 -4.90 0.00
CA HIS A 146 -4.99 -5.65 0.82
C HIS A 146 -3.88 -6.30 -0.03
N GLU A 147 -4.23 -6.93 -1.15
CA GLU A 147 -3.27 -7.53 -2.08
C GLU A 147 -2.34 -6.47 -2.67
N VAL A 148 -2.87 -5.28 -3.00
CA VAL A 148 -2.06 -4.14 -3.47
C VAL A 148 -0.97 -3.79 -2.48
N THR A 149 -1.33 -3.60 -1.20
CA THR A 149 -0.35 -3.21 -0.17
C THR A 149 0.68 -4.30 0.09
N HIS A 150 0.29 -5.56 0.11
CA HIS A 150 1.20 -6.69 0.28
C HIS A 150 2.17 -6.83 -0.90
N THR A 151 1.67 -6.80 -2.14
CA THR A 151 2.48 -6.89 -3.35
C THR A 151 3.52 -5.77 -3.41
N LEU A 152 3.11 -4.53 -3.12
CA LEU A 152 4.03 -3.38 -3.09
C LEU A 152 5.04 -3.48 -1.94
N TYR A 153 4.60 -3.91 -0.76
CA TYR A 153 5.49 -4.08 0.39
C TYR A 153 6.59 -5.10 0.09
N GLU A 154 6.23 -6.29 -0.39
CA GLU A 154 7.18 -7.36 -0.70
C GLU A 154 8.16 -6.95 -1.79
N PHE A 155 7.67 -6.34 -2.86
CA PHE A 155 8.53 -5.88 -3.95
C PHE A 155 9.52 -4.80 -3.48
N VAL A 156 9.02 -3.74 -2.84
CA VAL A 156 9.88 -2.61 -2.44
C VAL A 156 10.87 -3.04 -1.36
N TRP A 157 10.40 -3.80 -0.37
CA TRP A 157 11.26 -4.18 0.74
C TRP A 157 12.30 -5.22 0.31
N ASN A 158 11.83 -6.36 -0.19
CA ASN A 158 12.70 -7.52 -0.42
C ASN A 158 13.47 -7.41 -1.75
N GLU A 159 12.77 -7.15 -2.86
CA GLU A 159 13.39 -7.20 -4.18
C GLU A 159 14.14 -5.90 -4.51
N PHE A 160 13.51 -4.75 -4.32
CA PHE A 160 14.13 -3.47 -4.67
C PHE A 160 15.18 -3.05 -3.64
N CYS A 161 14.83 -2.97 -2.34
CA CYS A 161 15.74 -2.46 -1.33
C CYS A 161 16.80 -3.47 -0.91
N ASP A 162 16.40 -4.73 -0.60
CA ASP A 162 17.33 -5.70 -0.01
C ASP A 162 18.19 -6.41 -1.06
N TRP A 163 17.75 -6.45 -2.32
CA TRP A 163 18.53 -7.05 -3.40
C TRP A 163 19.08 -6.02 -4.37
N TYR A 164 18.24 -5.33 -5.11
CA TYR A 164 18.69 -4.47 -6.20
C TYR A 164 19.54 -3.30 -5.71
N LEU A 165 19.13 -2.56 -4.67
CA LEU A 165 19.94 -1.47 -4.14
C LEU A 165 21.28 -1.95 -3.56
N GLU A 166 21.31 -3.14 -2.96
CA GLU A 166 22.57 -3.73 -2.48
C GLU A 166 23.49 -4.10 -3.67
N SER A 167 22.95 -4.65 -4.77
CA SER A 167 23.73 -4.96 -5.98
C SER A 167 24.26 -3.70 -6.69
N CYS A 168 23.63 -2.54 -6.48
CA CYS A 168 24.09 -1.27 -7.03
C CYS A 168 25.28 -0.68 -6.25
N LYS A 169 25.48 -1.00 -4.98
CA LYS A 169 26.54 -0.38 -4.16
C LYS A 169 27.95 -0.51 -4.73
N PRO A 170 28.38 -1.67 -5.24
CA PRO A 170 29.71 -1.80 -5.85
C PRO A 170 29.89 -1.01 -7.14
N VAL A 171 28.79 -0.63 -7.80
CA VAL A 171 28.81 0.17 -9.04
C VAL A 171 29.02 1.64 -8.72
N PHE A 172 28.57 2.08 -7.55
CA PHE A 172 28.69 3.46 -7.08
C PHE A 172 29.96 3.71 -6.24
N ALA A 173 30.69 2.65 -5.85
CA ALA A 173 31.93 2.74 -5.10
C ALA A 173 33.12 3.00 -6.01
#